data_fd3f3ab769f0076450d7a7ceaf600b77
#
_entry.id   fd3f3ab769f0076450d7a7ceaf600b77
#
_cell.length_a   1.000
_cell.length_b   1.000
_cell.length_c   1.000
_cell.angle_alpha   90.00
_cell.angle_beta   90.00
_cell.angle_gamma   90.00
#
_symmetry.space_group_name_H-M   'P 1'
#
loop_
_entity.id
_entity.type
_entity.pdbx_description
1 polymer ?
#
loop_
_entity_poly.entity_id
_entity_poly.type
_entity_poly.pdbx_seq_one_letter_code
_entity_poly.pdbx_strand_id
1 'polypeptide(L)'
;MVMKRINIKKLYKKFKNEEVLKGIDVEFESGKIYGIMGLNGSGKSVLFKIMCGFYMPSSGEVLFDGKSFLKNNEYPPSTRALIERPTFIPELSGLENLELLASIQNKTSKKQIDNAIDIVNLSKEKNKKYKDYSLGMKQKLGIAQVIMDNPDVLILDEPFNGIDKDSVKKIIDYLKSIKNDKIIIVSSHISDDLNNLCDKIFVLHNGKLNDE
;
A
#
# COMPACT_ATOMS: atom_id res chain seq x y z
N MET A 1 7.75 4.36 18.38
CA MET A 1 7.03 3.13 18.80
C MET A 1 6.61 2.45 17.52
N VAL A 2 7.02 1.22 17.28
CA VAL A 2 6.68 0.48 16.04
C VAL A 2 5.21 0.06 16.13
N MET A 3 4.44 0.26 15.05
CA MET A 3 3.04 -0.15 14.96
C MET A 3 2.92 -1.67 15.04
N LYS A 4 2.14 -2.17 15.99
CA LYS A 4 2.02 -3.62 16.23
C LYS A 4 0.74 -4.24 15.67
N ARG A 5 -0.36 -3.47 15.60
CA ARG A 5 -1.67 -4.01 15.28
C ARG A 5 -2.59 -2.99 14.63
N ILE A 6 -3.34 -3.44 13.64
CA ILE A 6 -4.49 -2.72 13.08
C ILE A 6 -5.71 -3.60 13.26
N ASN A 7 -6.73 -3.08 13.97
CA ASN A 7 -8.02 -3.75 14.14
C ASN A 7 -9.10 -3.00 13.38
N ILE A 8 -9.82 -3.71 12.54
CA ILE A 8 -11.02 -3.22 11.87
C ILE A 8 -12.22 -3.92 12.50
N LYS A 9 -13.20 -3.14 12.96
CA LYS A 9 -14.37 -3.66 13.68
C LYS A 9 -15.67 -3.18 13.05
N LYS A 10 -16.48 -4.14 12.61
CA LYS A 10 -17.81 -3.93 12.02
C LYS A 10 -17.82 -2.77 11.02
N LEU A 11 -16.84 -2.77 10.10
CA LEU A 11 -16.62 -1.68 9.15
C LEU A 11 -17.63 -1.76 8.02
N TYR A 12 -18.44 -0.70 7.88
CA TYR A 12 -19.36 -0.52 6.77
C TYR A 12 -18.99 0.71 5.96
N LYS A 13 -19.16 0.65 4.65
CA LYS A 13 -19.05 1.82 3.77
C LYS A 13 -20.13 1.78 2.71
N LYS A 14 -20.91 2.87 2.67
CA LYS A 14 -21.96 3.12 1.70
C LYS A 14 -21.67 4.39 0.93
N PHE A 15 -21.85 4.38 -0.39
CA PHE A 15 -21.86 5.54 -1.24
C PHE A 15 -23.24 5.69 -1.87
N LYS A 16 -23.93 6.81 -1.58
CA LYS A 16 -25.33 7.01 -1.99
C LYS A 16 -26.19 5.81 -1.57
N ASN A 17 -26.62 4.97 -2.53
CA ASN A 17 -27.47 3.82 -2.30
C ASN A 17 -26.73 2.46 -2.35
N GLU A 18 -25.43 2.45 -2.64
CA GLU A 18 -24.62 1.24 -2.78
C GLU A 18 -23.78 0.99 -1.53
N GLU A 19 -23.95 -0.18 -0.91
CA GLU A 19 -23.15 -0.63 0.22
C GLU A 19 -21.96 -1.44 -0.29
N VAL A 20 -20.76 -0.82 -0.25
CA VAL A 20 -19.53 -1.38 -0.81
C VAL A 20 -18.82 -2.29 0.20
N LEU A 21 -18.78 -1.91 1.49
CA LEU A 21 -18.24 -2.73 2.57
C LEU A 21 -19.34 -3.06 3.58
N LYS A 22 -19.41 -4.33 3.99
CA LYS A 22 -20.57 -4.90 4.73
C LYS A 22 -20.12 -5.63 5.99
N GLY A 23 -19.73 -4.87 7.02
CA GLY A 23 -19.39 -5.41 8.33
C GLY A 23 -18.07 -6.18 8.32
N ILE A 24 -16.99 -5.54 7.85
CA ILE A 24 -15.67 -6.13 7.87
C ILE A 24 -15.12 -6.15 9.29
N ASP A 25 -14.71 -7.33 9.74
CA ASP A 25 -14.00 -7.57 10.98
C ASP A 25 -12.67 -8.27 10.64
N VAL A 26 -11.53 -7.63 10.92
CA VAL A 26 -10.20 -8.20 10.66
C VAL A 26 -9.13 -7.57 11.53
N GLU A 27 -8.11 -8.36 11.85
CA GLU A 27 -6.92 -7.90 12.55
C GLU A 27 -5.67 -8.16 11.70
N PHE A 28 -4.80 -7.15 11.63
CA PHE A 28 -3.47 -7.23 11.02
C PHE A 28 -2.42 -6.97 12.09
N GLU A 29 -1.46 -7.89 12.24
CA GLU A 29 -0.35 -7.80 13.19
C GLU A 29 0.98 -7.59 12.47
N SER A 30 1.93 -6.92 13.13
CA SER A 30 3.29 -6.83 12.61
C SER A 30 3.96 -8.22 12.51
N GLY A 31 4.92 -8.34 11.62
CA GLY A 31 5.62 -9.61 11.38
C GLY A 31 5.01 -10.46 10.28
N LYS A 32 3.90 -10.03 9.70
CA LYS A 32 3.19 -10.76 8.64
C LYS A 32 2.91 -9.89 7.42
N ILE A 33 2.88 -10.53 6.26
CA ILE A 33 2.39 -9.95 5.01
C ILE A 33 1.00 -10.53 4.74
N TYR A 34 0.02 -9.65 4.60
CA TYR A 34 -1.37 -10.02 4.34
C TYR A 34 -1.76 -9.75 2.90
N GLY A 35 -2.42 -10.72 2.29
CA GLY A 35 -3.04 -10.60 0.98
C GLY A 35 -4.53 -10.26 1.08
N ILE A 36 -5.03 -9.37 0.23
CA ILE A 36 -6.46 -9.16 0.02
C ILE A 36 -6.79 -9.48 -1.42
N MET A 37 -7.33 -10.67 -1.64
CA MET A 37 -7.76 -11.13 -2.95
C MET A 37 -9.19 -10.67 -3.24
N GLY A 38 -9.47 -10.33 -4.49
CA GLY A 38 -10.83 -10.01 -4.92
C GLY A 38 -10.88 -9.42 -6.33
N LEU A 39 -12.00 -9.57 -6.98
CA LEU A 39 -12.24 -9.02 -8.32
C LEU A 39 -12.19 -7.47 -8.32
N ASN A 40 -12.06 -6.89 -9.51
CA ASN A 40 -12.21 -5.45 -9.67
C ASN A 40 -13.61 -5.01 -9.22
N GLY A 41 -13.68 -3.92 -8.46
CA GLY A 41 -14.94 -3.43 -7.89
C GLY A 41 -15.39 -4.14 -6.60
N SER A 42 -14.65 -5.11 -6.06
CA SER A 42 -15.03 -5.80 -4.82
C SER A 42 -14.94 -4.93 -3.55
N GLY A 43 -14.29 -3.75 -3.64
CA GLY A 43 -14.13 -2.82 -2.50
C GLY A 43 -12.71 -2.75 -1.91
N LYS A 44 -11.69 -3.43 -2.47
CA LYS A 44 -10.29 -3.42 -1.97
C LYS A 44 -9.75 -2.00 -1.79
N SER A 45 -9.78 -1.20 -2.86
CA SER A 45 -9.29 0.20 -2.81
C SER A 45 -10.10 1.07 -1.85
N VAL A 46 -11.40 0.80 -1.68
CA VAL A 46 -12.26 1.51 -0.70
C VAL A 46 -11.82 1.16 0.73
N LEU A 47 -11.58 -0.11 1.02
CA LEU A 47 -11.04 -0.55 2.32
C LEU A 47 -9.71 0.13 2.61
N PHE A 48 -8.78 0.12 1.66
CA PHE A 48 -7.47 0.76 1.81
C PHE A 48 -7.56 2.27 1.99
N LYS A 49 -8.44 2.95 1.24
CA LYS A 49 -8.67 4.40 1.41
C LYS A 49 -9.21 4.74 2.79
N ILE A 50 -10.06 3.88 3.39
CA ILE A 50 -10.51 4.06 4.78
C ILE A 50 -9.35 3.83 5.75
N MET A 51 -8.56 2.76 5.57
CA MET A 51 -7.40 2.51 6.43
C MET A 51 -6.38 3.64 6.41
N CYS A 52 -6.22 4.32 5.27
CA CYS A 52 -5.33 5.48 5.13
C CYS A 52 -5.94 6.81 5.57
N GLY A 53 -7.21 6.85 5.95
CA GLY A 53 -7.89 8.09 6.37
C GLY A 53 -8.38 8.96 5.21
N PHE A 54 -8.36 8.46 3.96
CA PHE A 54 -8.90 9.20 2.81
C PHE A 54 -10.43 9.15 2.74
N TYR A 55 -11.03 8.11 3.30
CA TYR A 55 -12.47 7.98 3.43
C TYR A 55 -12.87 7.69 4.88
N MET A 56 -13.94 8.32 5.33
CA MET A 56 -14.58 7.96 6.60
C MET A 56 -15.47 6.74 6.38
N PRO A 57 -15.50 5.77 7.30
CA PRO A 57 -16.47 4.68 7.26
C PRO A 57 -17.89 5.22 7.47
N SER A 58 -18.91 4.51 7.00
CA SER A 58 -20.31 4.80 7.31
C SER A 58 -20.68 4.36 8.73
N SER A 59 -20.09 3.26 9.21
CA SER A 59 -20.11 2.80 10.60
C SER A 59 -18.96 1.84 10.85
N GLY A 60 -18.74 1.50 12.12
CA GLY A 60 -17.56 0.74 12.55
C GLY A 60 -16.33 1.60 12.76
N GLU A 61 -15.18 0.97 12.95
CA GLU A 61 -13.95 1.69 13.26
C GLU A 61 -12.70 0.97 12.78
N VAL A 62 -11.63 1.74 12.57
CA VAL A 62 -10.27 1.27 12.34
C VAL A 62 -9.39 1.77 13.48
N LEU A 63 -8.74 0.85 14.17
CA LEU A 63 -7.90 1.13 15.33
C LEU A 63 -6.45 0.74 15.03
N PHE A 64 -5.52 1.65 15.27
CA PHE A 64 -4.09 1.45 15.19
C PHE A 64 -3.53 1.40 16.61
N ASP A 65 -3.06 0.24 17.07
CA ASP A 65 -2.67 -0.03 18.47
C ASP A 65 -3.74 0.45 19.48
N GLY A 66 -5.02 0.16 19.16
CA GLY A 66 -6.17 0.53 19.97
C GLY A 66 -6.63 1.99 19.87
N LYS A 67 -5.97 2.83 19.06
CA LYS A 67 -6.33 4.25 18.87
C LYS A 67 -7.03 4.47 17.53
N SER A 68 -8.11 5.27 17.54
CA SER A 68 -8.81 5.70 16.33
C SER A 68 -8.31 7.07 15.89
N PHE A 69 -7.51 7.12 14.84
CA PHE A 69 -7.06 8.38 14.23
C PHE A 69 -8.16 9.04 13.41
N LEU A 70 -8.98 8.23 12.73
CA LEU A 70 -10.03 8.73 11.84
C LEU A 70 -11.09 9.58 12.59
N LYS A 71 -11.42 9.19 13.82
CA LYS A 71 -12.40 9.94 14.63
C LYS A 71 -11.94 11.37 14.97
N ASN A 72 -10.63 11.61 14.96
CA ASN A 72 -10.03 12.92 15.25
C ASN A 72 -9.68 13.68 13.96
N ASN A 73 -10.06 13.19 12.78
CA ASN A 73 -9.61 13.69 11.47
C ASN A 73 -8.08 13.69 11.32
N GLU A 74 -7.42 12.73 11.93
CA GLU A 74 -5.97 12.52 11.85
C GLU A 74 -5.65 11.39 10.88
N TYR A 75 -4.48 11.45 10.25
CA TYR A 75 -3.96 10.36 9.45
C TYR A 75 -3.21 9.35 10.33
N PRO A 76 -3.32 8.04 10.06
CA PRO A 76 -2.57 7.03 10.80
C PRO A 76 -1.06 7.28 10.64
N PRO A 77 -0.31 7.29 11.76
CA PRO A 77 1.12 7.58 11.73
C PRO A 77 1.91 6.48 11.04
N SER A 78 3.08 6.85 10.49
CA SER A 78 4.01 5.89 9.87
C SER A 78 3.36 4.94 8.86
N THR A 79 2.30 5.40 8.17
CA THR A 79 1.58 4.65 7.13
C THR A 79 1.89 5.23 5.77
N ARG A 80 2.20 4.35 4.80
CA ARG A 80 2.37 4.70 3.39
C ARG A 80 1.55 3.75 2.54
N ALA A 81 0.98 4.30 1.47
CA ALA A 81 0.13 3.51 0.59
C ALA A 81 0.38 3.84 -0.89
N LEU A 82 0.32 2.79 -1.70
CA LEU A 82 0.12 2.87 -3.13
C LEU A 82 -1.30 2.41 -3.41
N ILE A 83 -2.22 3.35 -3.65
CA ILE A 83 -3.61 3.08 -3.98
C ILE A 83 -3.91 3.70 -5.34
N GLU A 84 -4.43 2.88 -6.26
CA GLU A 84 -4.65 3.27 -7.64
C GLU A 84 -3.33 3.62 -8.37
N ARG A 85 -3.40 4.41 -9.45
CA ARG A 85 -2.21 4.73 -10.24
C ARG A 85 -1.43 5.88 -9.63
N PRO A 86 -0.13 5.72 -9.42
CA PRO A 86 0.70 6.81 -8.93
C PRO A 86 0.78 7.94 -9.95
N THR A 87 0.69 9.18 -9.47
CA THR A 87 0.82 10.39 -10.29
C THR A 87 1.93 11.26 -9.74
N PHE A 88 2.86 11.62 -10.60
CA PHE A 88 4.02 12.45 -10.29
C PHE A 88 4.10 13.63 -11.26
N ILE A 89 5.02 14.56 -11.02
CA ILE A 89 5.22 15.73 -11.90
C ILE A 89 5.86 15.26 -13.20
N PRO A 90 5.20 15.45 -14.36
CA PRO A 90 5.62 14.89 -15.64
C PRO A 90 7.00 15.37 -16.12
N GLU A 91 7.35 16.62 -15.83
CA GLU A 91 8.58 17.30 -16.28
C GLU A 91 9.79 16.94 -15.45
N LEU A 92 9.59 16.46 -14.21
CA LEU A 92 10.67 15.99 -13.35
C LEU A 92 11.05 14.55 -13.69
N SER A 93 12.29 14.19 -13.43
CA SER A 93 12.75 12.79 -13.47
C SER A 93 12.12 11.97 -12.33
N GLY A 94 12.27 10.64 -12.40
CA GLY A 94 11.85 9.76 -11.29
C GLY A 94 12.56 10.11 -9.99
N LEU A 95 13.87 10.35 -10.04
CA LEU A 95 14.66 10.74 -8.87
C LEU A 95 14.18 12.08 -8.29
N GLU A 96 14.07 13.13 -9.12
CA GLU A 96 13.62 14.46 -8.66
C GLU A 96 12.23 14.42 -8.03
N ASN A 97 11.31 13.61 -8.55
CA ASN A 97 9.99 13.41 -7.94
C ASN A 97 10.10 12.81 -6.53
N LEU A 98 10.93 11.79 -6.32
CA LEU A 98 11.13 11.20 -5.01
C LEU A 98 11.85 12.14 -4.04
N GLU A 99 12.85 12.90 -4.50
CA GLU A 99 13.54 13.91 -3.71
C GLU A 99 12.58 15.04 -3.28
N LEU A 100 11.70 15.49 -4.17
CA LEU A 100 10.67 16.47 -3.84
C LEU A 100 9.73 15.95 -2.74
N LEU A 101 9.23 14.73 -2.86
CA LEU A 101 8.37 14.13 -1.83
C LEU A 101 9.09 13.95 -0.50
N ALA A 102 10.34 13.52 -0.53
CA ALA A 102 11.17 13.38 0.67
C ALA A 102 11.38 14.73 1.39
N SER A 103 11.51 15.82 0.64
CA SER A 103 11.71 17.17 1.19
C SER A 103 10.50 17.70 2.00
N ILE A 104 9.28 17.22 1.69
CA ILE A 104 8.05 17.62 2.41
C ILE A 104 8.10 17.19 3.89
N GLN A 105 8.67 16.02 4.17
CA GLN A 105 8.72 15.47 5.52
C GLN A 105 10.09 15.62 6.19
N ASN A 106 11.15 15.93 5.44
CA ASN A 106 12.54 16.04 5.91
C ASN A 106 13.05 14.84 6.73
N LYS A 107 12.54 13.63 6.43
CA LYS A 107 12.86 12.40 7.18
C LYS A 107 13.60 11.37 6.34
N THR A 108 13.58 11.49 5.03
CA THR A 108 14.12 10.50 4.09
C THR A 108 15.43 11.00 3.52
N SER A 109 16.49 10.24 3.75
CA SER A 109 17.83 10.56 3.24
C SER A 109 17.97 10.19 1.76
N LYS A 110 18.93 10.82 1.06
CA LYS A 110 19.27 10.47 -0.33
C LYS A 110 19.61 8.98 -0.48
N LYS A 111 20.32 8.40 0.48
CA LYS A 111 20.65 6.96 0.48
C LYS A 111 19.40 6.07 0.51
N GLN A 112 18.36 6.47 1.24
CA GLN A 112 17.09 5.72 1.27
C GLN A 112 16.35 5.82 -0.06
N ILE A 113 16.38 7.00 -0.70
CA ILE A 113 15.79 7.20 -2.05
C ILE A 113 16.52 6.32 -3.08
N ASP A 114 17.86 6.38 -3.13
CA ASP A 114 18.64 5.57 -4.06
C ASP A 114 18.42 4.06 -3.83
N ASN A 115 18.34 3.62 -2.57
CA ASN A 115 18.03 2.23 -2.24
C ASN A 115 16.62 1.82 -2.71
N ALA A 116 15.61 2.67 -2.51
CA ALA A 116 14.26 2.40 -2.97
C ALA A 116 14.18 2.27 -4.51
N ILE A 117 14.88 3.15 -5.23
CA ILE A 117 15.01 3.11 -6.70
C ILE A 117 15.69 1.80 -7.14
N ASP A 118 16.73 1.34 -6.43
CA ASP A 118 17.41 0.09 -6.75
C ASP A 118 16.50 -1.12 -6.50
N ILE A 119 15.77 -1.17 -5.38
CA ILE A 119 14.84 -2.25 -5.04
C ILE A 119 13.80 -2.45 -6.15
N VAL A 120 13.26 -1.37 -6.70
CA VAL A 120 12.27 -1.44 -7.77
C VAL A 120 12.89 -1.56 -9.18
N ASN A 121 14.21 -1.73 -9.28
CA ASN A 121 14.93 -1.89 -10.53
C ASN A 121 14.71 -0.72 -11.52
N LEU A 122 14.85 0.53 -11.02
CA LEU A 122 14.75 1.76 -11.81
C LEU A 122 16.07 2.56 -11.86
N SER A 123 17.18 1.99 -11.39
CA SER A 123 18.47 2.71 -11.26
C SER A 123 18.98 3.29 -12.58
N LYS A 124 18.75 2.59 -13.70
CA LYS A 124 19.18 3.03 -15.04
C LYS A 124 18.31 4.17 -15.59
N GLU A 125 17.02 4.19 -15.21
CA GLU A 125 16.00 5.10 -15.73
C GLU A 125 15.67 6.26 -14.77
N LYS A 126 16.31 6.31 -13.59
CA LYS A 126 15.96 7.27 -12.53
C LYS A 126 16.02 8.74 -12.96
N ASN A 127 16.90 9.07 -13.91
CA ASN A 127 17.09 10.43 -14.44
C ASN A 127 16.21 10.75 -15.66
N LYS A 128 15.43 9.76 -16.18
CA LYS A 128 14.49 9.98 -17.28
C LYS A 128 13.25 10.71 -16.75
N LYS A 129 12.66 11.62 -17.53
CA LYS A 129 11.46 12.36 -17.16
C LYS A 129 10.28 11.41 -16.95
N TYR A 130 9.46 11.68 -15.95
CA TYR A 130 8.33 10.82 -15.61
C TYR A 130 7.30 10.68 -16.75
N LYS A 131 7.09 11.73 -17.55
CA LYS A 131 6.21 11.66 -18.72
C LYS A 131 6.63 10.59 -19.73
N ASP A 132 7.93 10.29 -19.80
CA ASP A 132 8.51 9.30 -20.72
C ASP A 132 8.60 7.89 -20.10
N TYR A 133 8.09 7.70 -18.88
CA TYR A 133 8.03 6.39 -18.21
C TYR A 133 6.93 5.51 -18.82
N SER A 134 7.24 4.24 -19.04
CA SER A 134 6.23 3.23 -19.32
C SER A 134 5.29 3.04 -18.11
N LEU A 135 4.15 2.38 -18.31
CA LEU A 135 3.22 2.08 -17.23
C LEU A 135 3.90 1.32 -16.10
N GLY A 136 4.68 0.29 -16.40
CA GLY A 136 5.42 -0.48 -15.40
C GLY A 136 6.48 0.35 -14.67
N MET A 137 7.18 1.27 -15.36
CA MET A 137 8.13 2.18 -14.70
C MET A 137 7.41 3.16 -13.74
N LYS A 138 6.23 3.65 -14.12
CA LYS A 138 5.39 4.50 -13.25
C LYS A 138 4.95 3.75 -12.00
N GLN A 139 4.53 2.50 -12.17
CA GLN A 139 4.14 1.63 -11.07
C GLN A 139 5.33 1.36 -10.11
N LYS A 140 6.50 1.04 -10.66
CA LYS A 140 7.75 0.87 -9.89
C LYS A 140 8.09 2.12 -9.07
N LEU A 141 7.97 3.32 -9.67
CA LEU A 141 8.22 4.58 -8.96
C LEU A 141 7.23 4.79 -7.80
N GLY A 142 5.96 4.42 -8.00
CA GLY A 142 4.95 4.44 -6.94
C GLY A 142 5.30 3.52 -5.76
N ILE A 143 5.84 2.32 -6.04
CA ILE A 143 6.33 1.43 -4.99
C ILE A 143 7.55 2.04 -4.29
N ALA A 144 8.52 2.60 -5.04
CA ALA A 144 9.68 3.27 -4.47
C ALA A 144 9.29 4.39 -3.50
N GLN A 145 8.30 5.22 -3.85
CA GLN A 145 7.73 6.25 -2.99
C GLN A 145 7.23 5.68 -1.64
N VAL A 146 6.57 4.53 -1.66
CA VAL A 146 6.00 3.92 -0.43
C VAL A 146 7.11 3.38 0.48
N ILE A 147 8.15 2.76 -0.10
CA ILE A 147 9.18 2.08 0.68
C ILE A 147 10.33 2.99 1.12
N MET A 148 10.56 4.13 0.46
CA MET A 148 11.71 5.01 0.74
C MET A 148 11.72 5.58 2.16
N ASP A 149 10.56 5.82 2.74
CA ASP A 149 10.39 6.38 4.09
C ASP A 149 10.51 5.32 5.20
N ASN A 150 10.64 4.05 4.86
CA ASN A 150 10.68 2.92 5.79
C ASN A 150 9.51 2.92 6.80
N PRO A 151 8.23 3.01 6.37
CA PRO A 151 7.09 3.13 7.26
C PRO A 151 6.84 1.85 8.06
N ASP A 152 6.04 1.96 9.16
CA ASP A 152 5.60 0.80 9.95
C ASP A 152 4.48 0.03 9.25
N VAL A 153 3.64 0.74 8.47
CA VAL A 153 2.51 0.17 7.74
C VAL A 153 2.64 0.48 6.25
N LEU A 154 2.64 -0.59 5.44
CA LEU A 154 2.65 -0.52 3.98
C LEU A 154 1.34 -1.09 3.43
N ILE A 155 0.65 -0.32 2.60
CA ILE A 155 -0.57 -0.74 1.90
C ILE A 155 -0.33 -0.61 0.41
N LEU A 156 -0.41 -1.73 -0.32
CA LEU A 156 -0.09 -1.79 -1.74
C LEU A 156 -1.29 -2.36 -2.52
N ASP A 157 -1.97 -1.50 -3.27
CA ASP A 157 -3.13 -1.90 -4.08
C ASP A 157 -2.68 -2.28 -5.49
N GLU A 158 -2.81 -3.57 -5.84
CA GLU A 158 -2.44 -4.15 -7.13
C GLU A 158 -1.00 -3.74 -7.57
N PRO A 159 0.04 -3.88 -6.70
CA PRO A 159 1.34 -3.27 -6.94
C PRO A 159 2.09 -3.85 -8.13
N PHE A 160 1.83 -5.10 -8.53
CA PHE A 160 2.61 -5.81 -9.54
C PHE A 160 2.07 -5.65 -10.97
N ASN A 161 0.95 -4.95 -11.15
CA ASN A 161 0.36 -4.77 -12.45
C ASN A 161 1.29 -4.05 -13.44
N GLY A 162 1.60 -4.71 -14.55
CA GLY A 162 2.44 -4.17 -15.61
C GLY A 162 3.94 -4.11 -15.31
N ILE A 163 4.40 -4.73 -14.22
CA ILE A 163 5.81 -4.85 -13.85
C ILE A 163 6.39 -6.16 -14.41
N ASP A 164 7.64 -6.12 -14.84
CA ASP A 164 8.38 -7.29 -15.28
C ASP A 164 8.70 -8.26 -14.13
N LYS A 165 8.83 -9.55 -14.44
CA LYS A 165 9.01 -10.63 -13.46
C LYS A 165 10.24 -10.45 -12.56
N ASP A 166 11.35 -9.96 -13.11
CA ASP A 166 12.59 -9.80 -12.34
C ASP A 166 12.44 -8.69 -11.29
N SER A 167 11.78 -7.59 -11.67
CA SER A 167 11.46 -6.50 -10.74
C SER A 167 10.45 -6.95 -9.68
N VAL A 168 9.42 -7.70 -10.05
CA VAL A 168 8.45 -8.27 -9.10
C VAL A 168 9.17 -9.14 -8.08
N LYS A 169 10.04 -10.05 -8.52
CA LYS A 169 10.81 -10.91 -7.61
C LYS A 169 11.64 -10.08 -6.62
N LYS A 170 12.37 -9.08 -7.10
CA LYS A 170 13.20 -8.20 -6.26
C LYS A 170 12.38 -7.45 -5.20
N ILE A 171 11.19 -6.97 -5.59
CA ILE A 171 10.25 -6.30 -4.67
C ILE A 171 9.73 -7.28 -3.63
N ILE A 172 9.31 -8.50 -4.03
CA ILE A 172 8.84 -9.55 -3.12
C ILE A 172 9.93 -9.91 -2.10
N ASP A 173 11.16 -10.14 -2.56
CA ASP A 173 12.28 -10.49 -1.69
C ASP A 173 12.54 -9.37 -0.66
N TYR A 174 12.47 -8.11 -1.09
CA TYR A 174 12.58 -6.96 -0.21
C TYR A 174 11.44 -6.92 0.84
N LEU A 175 10.18 -7.03 0.41
CA LEU A 175 9.03 -7.00 1.34
C LEU A 175 9.12 -8.12 2.39
N LYS A 176 9.53 -9.32 1.98
CA LYS A 176 9.78 -10.44 2.91
C LYS A 176 10.91 -10.14 3.90
N SER A 177 11.96 -9.45 3.45
CA SER A 177 13.12 -9.13 4.31
C SER A 177 12.80 -8.12 5.42
N ILE A 178 11.81 -7.24 5.20
CA ILE A 178 11.47 -6.15 6.14
C ILE A 178 10.25 -6.44 7.01
N LYS A 179 9.56 -7.56 6.82
CA LYS A 179 8.23 -7.80 7.42
C LYS A 179 8.20 -7.85 8.94
N ASN A 180 9.31 -8.25 9.61
CA ASN A 180 9.34 -8.58 11.04
C ASN A 180 8.78 -7.48 11.96
N ASP A 181 9.04 -6.22 11.63
CA ASP A 181 8.60 -5.05 12.43
C ASP A 181 7.52 -4.23 11.73
N LYS A 182 6.89 -4.78 10.69
CA LYS A 182 5.95 -4.03 9.84
C LYS A 182 4.63 -4.78 9.65
N ILE A 183 3.59 -4.01 9.36
CA ILE A 183 2.33 -4.52 8.83
C ILE A 183 2.34 -4.25 7.33
N ILE A 184 2.34 -5.30 6.52
CA ILE A 184 2.34 -5.18 5.06
C ILE A 184 1.05 -5.79 4.53
N ILE A 185 0.28 -4.99 3.78
CA ILE A 185 -0.99 -5.42 3.20
C ILE A 185 -0.93 -5.19 1.70
N VAL A 186 -1.17 -6.25 0.93
CA VAL A 186 -1.08 -6.23 -0.54
C VAL A 186 -2.38 -6.74 -1.12
N SER A 187 -2.93 -6.06 -2.11
CA SER A 187 -4.05 -6.60 -2.87
C SER A 187 -3.61 -7.17 -4.22
N SER A 188 -4.31 -8.18 -4.68
CA SER A 188 -4.26 -8.65 -6.07
C SER A 188 -5.57 -9.33 -6.45
N HIS A 189 -5.88 -9.36 -7.74
CA HIS A 189 -6.89 -10.23 -8.31
C HIS A 189 -6.30 -11.54 -8.87
N ILE A 190 -4.98 -11.69 -8.81
CA ILE A 190 -4.21 -12.87 -9.25
C ILE A 190 -3.72 -13.60 -8.00
N SER A 191 -4.17 -14.84 -7.80
CA SER A 191 -3.83 -15.65 -6.62
C SER A 191 -2.32 -15.92 -6.51
N ASP A 192 -1.66 -16.23 -7.64
CA ASP A 192 -0.24 -16.57 -7.64
C ASP A 192 0.65 -15.43 -7.09
N ASP A 193 0.28 -14.17 -7.32
CA ASP A 193 1.00 -13.02 -6.79
C ASP A 193 0.99 -13.00 -5.26
N LEU A 194 -0.16 -13.33 -4.66
CA LEU A 194 -0.35 -13.35 -3.21
C LEU A 194 0.23 -14.60 -2.56
N ASN A 195 0.04 -15.78 -3.16
CA ASN A 195 0.54 -17.05 -2.64
C ASN A 195 2.07 -17.06 -2.48
N ASN A 196 2.76 -16.38 -3.39
CA ASN A 196 4.23 -16.27 -3.34
C ASN A 196 4.74 -15.25 -2.31
N LEU A 197 3.89 -14.34 -1.83
CA LEU A 197 4.30 -13.20 -0.99
C LEU A 197 3.73 -13.28 0.43
N CYS A 198 2.46 -13.63 0.58
CA CYS A 198 1.69 -13.41 1.79
C CYS A 198 1.78 -14.58 2.77
N ASP A 199 1.77 -14.25 4.07
CA ASP A 199 1.68 -15.23 5.15
C ASP A 199 0.22 -15.62 5.44
N LYS A 200 -0.73 -14.72 5.13
CA LYS A 200 -2.19 -14.95 5.24
C LYS A 200 -2.92 -14.21 4.14
N ILE A 201 -3.93 -14.85 3.55
CA ILE A 201 -4.75 -14.25 2.50
C ILE A 201 -6.19 -14.16 2.99
N PHE A 202 -6.84 -13.05 2.67
CA PHE A 202 -8.27 -12.82 2.84
C PHE A 202 -8.92 -12.62 1.48
N VAL A 203 -10.15 -13.09 1.33
CA VAL A 203 -10.95 -12.90 0.11
C VAL A 203 -12.03 -11.85 0.35
N LEU A 204 -11.96 -10.73 -0.39
CA LEU A 204 -13.00 -9.71 -0.39
C LEU A 204 -13.99 -9.97 -1.52
N HIS A 205 -15.17 -10.43 -1.14
CA HIS A 205 -16.26 -10.74 -2.06
C HIS A 205 -17.58 -10.13 -1.60
N ASN A 206 -18.29 -9.44 -2.52
CA ASN A 206 -19.58 -8.77 -2.24
C ASN A 206 -19.56 -7.87 -0.99
N GLY A 207 -18.42 -7.21 -0.73
CA GLY A 207 -18.24 -6.30 0.40
C GLY A 207 -17.95 -6.99 1.75
N LYS A 208 -17.80 -8.31 1.79
CA LYS A 208 -17.42 -9.09 2.97
C LYS A 208 -16.01 -9.65 2.82
N LEU A 209 -15.26 -9.64 3.92
CA LEU A 209 -13.91 -10.19 3.99
C LEU A 209 -13.96 -11.53 4.73
N ASN A 210 -13.44 -12.58 4.11
CA ASN A 210 -13.39 -13.93 4.66
C ASN A 210 -11.93 -14.44 4.62
N ASP A 211 -11.59 -15.36 5.51
CA ASP A 211 -10.35 -16.14 5.39
C ASP A 211 -10.41 -16.99 4.10
N GLU A 212 -9.27 -17.17 3.42
CA GLU A 212 -9.13 -18.07 2.26
C GLU A 212 -9.13 -19.53 2.72
#